data_49bc7f2e41f7b17eea7f480952fff8f9
#
_entry.id   49bc7f2e41f7b17eea7f480952fff8f9
#
_cell.length_a   1.000
_cell.length_b   1.000
_cell.length_c   1.000
_cell.angle_alpha   90.00
_cell.angle_beta   90.00
_cell.angle_gamma   90.00
#
_symmetry.space_group_name_H-M   'P 1'
#
loop_
_entity.id
_entity.type
_entity.pdbx_description
1 polymer ?
#
loop_
_entity_poly.entity_id
_entity_poly.type
_entity_poly.pdbx_seq_one_letter_code
_entity_poly.pdbx_strand_id
1 'polypeptide(L)'
;EIPLRLVGSEMCIRDRKKFIRNFSAGNKQKIGIISAMLHHPQLLILDEPFNFLDPSSQSIIKQLLKKYNEEHKATVIISSHNLNHTVDVCPRIALLEHGVIIRDIQNENNSAEKELEAYFNVSVEENIETENNIEEETLTEE
;
A
#
# COMPACT_ATOMS: atom_id res chain seq x y z
N GLU A 1 18.59 -13.13 -7.34
CA GLU A 1 19.45 -12.10 -6.69
C GLU A 1 18.64 -10.81 -6.55
N ILE A 2 18.43 -10.34 -5.33
CA ILE A 2 17.79 -9.05 -5.05
C ILE A 2 18.71 -7.96 -5.59
N PRO A 3 18.30 -7.14 -6.56
CA PRO A 3 19.20 -6.15 -7.14
C PRO A 3 19.63 -5.13 -6.09
N LEU A 4 20.92 -5.03 -5.84
CA LEU A 4 21.58 -4.07 -4.95
C LEU A 4 21.24 -2.59 -5.25
N ARG A 5 20.55 -2.31 -6.36
CA ARG A 5 20.09 -0.99 -6.76
C ARG A 5 18.94 -0.40 -5.90
N LEU A 6 18.28 -1.23 -5.09
CA LEU A 6 17.24 -0.77 -4.15
C LEU A 6 17.81 0.07 -3.00
N VAL A 7 19.06 -0.12 -2.71
CA VAL A 7 19.82 0.71 -1.78
C VAL A 7 20.69 1.58 -2.66
N GLY A 8 20.34 2.83 -2.83
CA GLY A 8 21.10 3.75 -3.69
C GLY A 8 22.61 3.64 -3.41
N SER A 9 23.43 3.63 -4.44
CA SER A 9 24.87 3.33 -4.39
C SER A 9 25.64 4.18 -3.37
N GLU A 10 25.13 5.35 -2.99
CA GLU A 10 25.74 6.20 -1.97
C GLU A 10 25.35 5.82 -0.53
N MET A 11 24.21 5.14 -0.34
CA MET A 11 23.72 4.77 0.99
C MET A 11 24.53 3.63 1.62
N CYS A 12 25.04 2.69 0.80
CA CYS A 12 25.78 1.54 1.31
C CYS A 12 27.18 1.87 1.86
N ILE A 13 27.81 2.94 1.40
CA ILE A 13 29.22 3.22 1.76
C ILE A 13 29.34 4.20 2.93
N ARG A 14 28.50 5.23 2.96
CA ARG A 14 28.55 6.26 4.01
C ARG A 14 27.88 5.84 5.33
N ASP A 15 26.88 4.96 5.28
CA ASP A 15 26.05 4.63 6.43
C ASP A 15 26.40 3.33 7.16
N ARG A 16 27.48 2.65 6.79
CA ARG A 16 27.94 1.39 7.43
C ARG A 16 28.08 1.46 8.95
N LYS A 17 28.20 2.66 9.52
CA LYS A 17 28.35 2.89 10.97
C LYS A 17 27.09 3.46 11.62
N LYS A 18 26.00 3.70 10.85
CA LYS A 18 24.77 4.22 11.42
C LYS A 18 23.85 3.08 11.85
N PHE A 19 23.33 3.19 13.06
CA PHE A 19 22.29 2.29 13.52
C PHE A 19 21.00 2.52 12.72
N ILE A 20 20.24 1.44 12.45
CA ILE A 20 18.95 1.48 11.73
C ILE A 20 17.99 2.48 12.37
N ARG A 21 18.01 2.65 13.70
CA ARG A 21 17.19 3.63 14.41
C ARG A 21 17.38 5.08 13.91
N ASN A 22 18.55 5.40 13.36
CA ASN A 22 18.92 6.73 12.88
C ASN A 22 18.62 6.95 11.40
N PHE A 23 18.03 5.98 10.71
CA PHE A 23 17.64 6.10 9.31
C PHE A 23 16.33 6.89 9.19
N SER A 24 16.14 7.53 8.03
CA SER A 24 14.85 8.14 7.67
C SER A 24 13.73 7.08 7.65
N ALA A 25 12.48 7.51 7.80
CA ALA A 25 11.33 6.60 7.73
C ALA A 25 11.33 5.78 6.44
N GLY A 26 11.57 6.41 5.29
CA GLY A 26 11.65 5.71 4.00
C GLY A 26 12.77 4.67 3.92
N ASN A 27 13.93 4.96 4.53
CA ASN A 27 15.02 3.99 4.57
C ASN A 27 14.72 2.81 5.51
N LYS A 28 14.06 3.05 6.64
CA LYS A 28 13.56 1.99 7.52
C LYS A 28 12.55 1.11 6.80
N GLN A 29 11.63 1.71 6.03
CA GLN A 29 10.65 1.00 5.23
C GLN A 29 11.32 0.08 4.21
N LYS A 30 12.28 0.60 3.43
CA LYS A 30 13.05 -0.20 2.46
C LYS A 30 13.74 -1.41 3.12
N ILE A 31 14.41 -1.18 4.26
CA ILE A 31 15.08 -2.25 5.01
C ILE A 31 14.08 -3.29 5.51
N GLY A 32 12.93 -2.85 6.04
CA GLY A 32 11.87 -3.75 6.49
C GLY A 32 11.39 -4.68 5.39
N ILE A 33 11.08 -4.13 4.21
CA ILE A 33 10.64 -4.91 3.04
C ILE A 33 11.73 -5.91 2.60
N ILE A 34 12.98 -5.45 2.47
CA ILE A 34 14.11 -6.33 2.10
C ILE A 34 14.29 -7.45 3.11
N SER A 35 14.23 -7.13 4.41
CA SER A 35 14.37 -8.11 5.49
C SER A 35 13.26 -9.16 5.46
N ALA A 36 12.02 -8.75 5.19
CA ALA A 36 10.89 -9.65 5.06
C ALA A 36 11.04 -10.64 3.89
N MET A 37 11.68 -10.20 2.81
CA MET A 37 11.89 -11.01 1.59
C MET A 37 13.13 -11.90 1.67
N LEU A 38 14.04 -11.67 2.60
CA LEU A 38 15.39 -12.28 2.62
C LEU A 38 15.38 -13.82 2.66
N HIS A 39 14.41 -14.41 3.34
CA HIS A 39 14.29 -15.86 3.51
C HIS A 39 13.34 -16.52 2.50
N HIS A 40 12.98 -15.80 1.45
CA HIS A 40 12.06 -16.27 0.39
C HIS A 40 10.77 -16.90 0.93
N PRO A 41 10.00 -16.20 1.81
CA PRO A 41 8.76 -16.73 2.34
C PRO A 41 7.74 -17.00 1.23
N GLN A 42 6.93 -18.05 1.41
CA GLN A 42 5.81 -18.35 0.51
C GLN A 42 4.61 -17.40 0.73
N LEU A 43 4.50 -16.79 1.89
CA LEU A 43 3.50 -15.78 2.24
C LEU A 43 4.23 -14.53 2.75
N LEU A 44 4.03 -13.42 2.08
CA LEU A 44 4.57 -12.11 2.44
C LEU A 44 3.40 -11.16 2.73
N ILE A 45 3.33 -10.64 3.96
CA ILE A 45 2.31 -9.67 4.37
C ILE A 45 3.00 -8.34 4.62
N LEU A 46 2.55 -7.30 3.92
CA LEU A 46 3.10 -5.96 3.98
C LEU A 46 2.00 -4.96 4.35
N ASP A 47 2.20 -4.25 5.44
CA ASP A 47 1.31 -3.19 5.89
C ASP A 47 1.85 -1.85 5.42
N GLU A 48 1.08 -1.13 4.60
CA GLU A 48 1.41 0.17 4.02
C GLU A 48 2.84 0.27 3.45
N PRO A 49 3.28 -0.64 2.57
CA PRO A 49 4.69 -0.74 2.17
C PRO A 49 5.20 0.45 1.37
N PHE A 50 4.31 1.29 0.83
CA PHE A 50 4.66 2.43 -0.02
C PHE A 50 4.75 3.75 0.76
N ASN A 51 4.34 3.76 2.03
CA ASN A 51 4.41 4.94 2.87
C ASN A 51 5.86 5.39 3.11
N PHE A 52 6.05 6.71 3.22
CA PHE A 52 7.35 7.35 3.43
C PHE A 52 8.37 7.17 2.31
N LEU A 53 7.98 6.57 1.18
CA LEU A 53 8.84 6.39 0.02
C LEU A 53 8.63 7.51 -1.00
N ASP A 54 9.73 7.96 -1.59
CA ASP A 54 9.68 8.83 -2.77
C ASP A 54 9.12 8.07 -4.00
N PRO A 55 8.56 8.75 -5.01
CA PRO A 55 7.94 8.11 -6.17
C PRO A 55 8.85 7.12 -6.90
N SER A 56 10.15 7.42 -6.99
CA SER A 56 11.11 6.52 -7.63
C SER A 56 11.28 5.23 -6.84
N SER A 57 11.39 5.33 -5.53
CA SER A 57 11.47 4.18 -4.62
C SER A 57 10.19 3.36 -4.63
N GLN A 58 9.02 4.00 -4.68
CA GLN A 58 7.73 3.30 -4.80
C GLN A 58 7.68 2.46 -6.07
N SER A 59 8.07 3.03 -7.22
CA SER A 59 8.11 2.31 -8.50
C SER A 59 9.03 1.08 -8.45
N ILE A 60 10.20 1.22 -7.84
CA ILE A 60 11.16 0.11 -7.69
C ILE A 60 10.57 -0.99 -6.79
N ILE A 61 9.97 -0.64 -5.67
CA ILE A 61 9.34 -1.62 -4.76
C ILE A 61 8.18 -2.34 -5.45
N LYS A 62 7.32 -1.62 -6.18
CA LYS A 62 6.22 -2.22 -6.95
C LYS A 62 6.75 -3.29 -7.93
N GLN A 63 7.78 -2.96 -8.70
CA GLN A 63 8.41 -3.90 -9.64
C GLN A 63 9.04 -5.10 -8.90
N LEU A 64 9.69 -4.86 -7.77
CA LEU A 64 10.30 -5.90 -6.96
C LEU A 64 9.25 -6.89 -6.45
N LEU A 65 8.12 -6.42 -5.94
CA LEU A 65 7.05 -7.27 -5.41
C LEU A 65 6.39 -8.11 -6.51
N LYS A 66 6.17 -7.54 -7.70
CA LYS A 66 5.67 -8.29 -8.88
C LYS A 66 6.66 -9.40 -9.25
N LYS A 67 7.93 -9.04 -9.41
CA LYS A 67 8.98 -9.99 -9.75
C LYS A 67 9.13 -11.10 -8.70
N TYR A 68 9.06 -10.76 -7.43
CA TYR A 68 9.11 -11.72 -6.33
C TYR A 68 7.96 -12.73 -6.40
N ASN A 69 6.73 -12.26 -6.61
CA ASN A 69 5.56 -13.13 -6.80
C ASN A 69 5.74 -14.07 -8.00
N GLU A 70 6.24 -13.56 -9.14
CA GLU A 70 6.44 -14.33 -10.36
C GLU A 70 7.53 -15.41 -10.22
N GLU A 71 8.67 -15.05 -9.63
CA GLU A 71 9.84 -15.94 -9.51
C GLU A 71 9.66 -17.00 -8.42
N HIS A 72 9.10 -16.61 -7.27
CA HIS A 72 8.98 -17.50 -6.11
C HIS A 72 7.60 -18.12 -5.96
N LYS A 73 6.62 -17.73 -6.79
CA LYS A 73 5.20 -18.14 -6.66
C LYS A 73 4.63 -17.88 -5.25
N ALA A 74 5.18 -16.85 -4.60
CA ALA A 74 4.79 -16.47 -3.26
C ALA A 74 3.47 -15.71 -3.27
N THR A 75 2.63 -15.91 -2.28
CA THR A 75 1.46 -15.05 -2.05
C THR A 75 1.91 -13.76 -1.38
N VAL A 76 1.56 -12.62 -1.97
CA VAL A 76 1.85 -11.29 -1.41
C VAL A 76 0.56 -10.61 -1.05
N ILE A 77 0.38 -10.26 0.22
CA ILE A 77 -0.76 -9.50 0.73
C ILE A 77 -0.25 -8.10 1.08
N ILE A 78 -0.93 -7.09 0.57
CA ILE A 78 -0.58 -5.68 0.77
C ILE A 78 -1.79 -4.96 1.34
N SER A 79 -1.67 -4.33 2.51
CA SER A 79 -2.64 -3.32 2.95
C SER A 79 -2.25 -1.95 2.39
N SER A 80 -3.22 -1.16 1.98
CA SER A 80 -3.00 0.22 1.57
C SER A 80 -4.31 1.01 1.62
N HIS A 81 -4.22 2.28 2.05
CA HIS A 81 -5.30 3.25 1.93
C HIS A 81 -5.20 4.07 0.63
N ASN A 82 -4.18 3.84 -0.19
CA ASN A 82 -3.97 4.53 -1.46
C ASN A 82 -4.32 3.61 -2.63
N LEU A 83 -5.42 3.92 -3.31
CA LEU A 83 -5.95 3.17 -4.45
C LEU A 83 -4.95 3.01 -5.58
N ASN A 84 -4.24 4.09 -5.95
CA ASN A 84 -3.32 4.08 -7.08
C ASN A 84 -2.19 3.05 -6.88
N HIS A 85 -1.70 2.91 -5.63
CA HIS A 85 -0.69 1.90 -5.36
C HIS A 85 -1.24 0.48 -5.47
N THR A 86 -2.47 0.28 -5.01
CA THR A 86 -3.13 -1.03 -4.99
C THR A 86 -3.47 -1.50 -6.40
N VAL A 87 -4.09 -0.63 -7.20
CA VAL A 87 -4.48 -0.92 -8.60
C VAL A 87 -3.26 -1.24 -9.47
N ASP A 88 -2.15 -0.53 -9.28
CA ASP A 88 -0.92 -0.75 -10.06
C ASP A 88 -0.25 -2.10 -9.80
N VAL A 89 -0.42 -2.67 -8.61
CA VAL A 89 0.38 -3.84 -8.17
C VAL A 89 -0.44 -5.10 -8.02
N CYS A 90 -1.68 -4.98 -7.54
CA CYS A 90 -2.47 -6.12 -7.11
C CYS A 90 -3.43 -6.60 -8.21
N PRO A 91 -3.36 -7.88 -8.62
CA PRO A 91 -4.31 -8.46 -9.57
C PRO A 91 -5.68 -8.76 -8.93
N ARG A 92 -5.77 -8.73 -7.61
CA ARG A 92 -7.01 -8.90 -6.85
C ARG A 92 -7.02 -7.93 -5.69
N ILE A 93 -8.14 -7.24 -5.48
CA ILE A 93 -8.30 -6.19 -4.49
C ILE A 93 -9.53 -6.50 -3.64
N ALA A 94 -9.34 -6.56 -2.32
CA ALA A 94 -10.42 -6.69 -1.36
C ALA A 94 -10.60 -5.36 -0.62
N LEU A 95 -11.80 -4.79 -0.68
CA LEU A 95 -12.17 -3.60 0.08
C LEU A 95 -12.68 -4.00 1.46
N LEU A 96 -12.00 -3.50 2.48
CA LEU A 96 -12.30 -3.81 3.89
C LEU A 96 -12.90 -2.57 4.58
N GLU A 97 -14.07 -2.74 5.17
CA GLU A 97 -14.73 -1.69 5.94
C GLU A 97 -15.30 -2.28 7.23
N HIS A 98 -15.08 -1.60 8.35
CA HIS A 98 -15.51 -2.05 9.68
C HIS A 98 -15.19 -3.53 9.99
N GLY A 99 -14.06 -4.04 9.48
CA GLY A 99 -13.63 -5.42 9.70
C GLY A 99 -14.31 -6.46 8.80
N VAL A 100 -15.11 -6.03 7.82
CA VAL A 100 -15.81 -6.89 6.86
C VAL A 100 -15.31 -6.61 5.44
N ILE A 101 -15.11 -7.67 4.66
CA ILE A 101 -14.83 -7.52 3.22
C ILE A 101 -16.14 -7.22 2.52
N ILE A 102 -16.28 -6.00 2.02
CA ILE A 102 -17.49 -5.52 1.34
C ILE A 102 -17.40 -5.66 -0.19
N ARG A 103 -16.20 -5.74 -0.74
CA ARG A 103 -15.94 -5.97 -2.17
C ARG A 103 -14.72 -6.86 -2.33
N ASP A 104 -14.73 -7.67 -3.38
CA ASP A 104 -13.62 -8.51 -3.83
C ASP A 104 -13.56 -8.45 -5.35
N ILE A 105 -12.57 -7.75 -5.89
CA ILE A 105 -12.52 -7.30 -7.28
C ILE A 105 -11.28 -7.91 -7.94
N GLN A 106 -11.47 -8.50 -9.12
CA GLN A 106 -10.37 -8.88 -10.00
C GLN A 106 -9.90 -7.65 -10.76
N ASN A 107 -8.61 -7.37 -10.71
CA ASN A 107 -7.99 -6.18 -11.29
C ASN A 107 -7.15 -6.56 -12.51
N GLU A 108 -7.82 -6.82 -13.63
CA GLU A 108 -7.15 -7.05 -14.90
C GLU A 108 -6.96 -5.73 -15.65
N ASN A 109 -5.72 -5.40 -15.98
CA ASN A 109 -5.36 -4.15 -16.68
C ASN A 109 -5.87 -2.87 -15.99
N ASN A 110 -5.79 -2.80 -14.67
CA ASN A 110 -6.28 -1.69 -13.84
C ASN A 110 -7.80 -1.46 -13.94
N SER A 111 -8.58 -2.50 -14.26
CA SER A 111 -10.04 -2.40 -14.41
C SER A 111 -10.76 -2.03 -13.10
N ALA A 112 -10.15 -2.35 -11.95
CA ALA A 112 -10.71 -2.07 -10.64
C ALA A 112 -10.71 -0.58 -10.26
N GLU A 113 -9.92 0.27 -10.92
CA GLU A 113 -9.77 1.69 -10.59
C GLU A 113 -11.12 2.42 -10.62
N LYS A 114 -11.86 2.29 -11.72
CA LYS A 114 -13.14 2.97 -11.89
C LYS A 114 -14.22 2.48 -10.91
N GLU A 115 -14.21 1.19 -10.61
CA GLU A 115 -15.18 0.60 -9.67
C GLU A 115 -14.91 1.08 -8.24
N LEU A 116 -13.64 1.16 -7.85
CA LEU A 116 -13.23 1.64 -6.55
C LEU A 116 -13.44 3.16 -6.40
N GLU A 117 -13.12 3.96 -7.42
CA GLU A 117 -13.40 5.39 -7.44
C GLU A 117 -14.91 5.69 -7.30
N ALA A 118 -15.74 4.95 -8.03
CA ALA A 118 -17.19 5.10 -7.94
C ALA A 118 -17.71 4.78 -6.53
N TYR A 119 -17.18 3.73 -5.90
CA TYR A 119 -17.54 3.38 -4.51
C TYR A 119 -17.17 4.50 -3.53
N PHE A 120 -15.95 5.03 -3.62
CA PHE A 120 -15.50 6.08 -2.71
C PHE A 120 -16.25 7.41 -2.92
N ASN A 121 -16.62 7.74 -4.16
CA ASN A 121 -17.40 8.95 -4.44
C ASN A 121 -18.81 8.86 -3.84
N VAL A 122 -19.48 7.72 -3.96
CA VAL A 122 -20.82 7.49 -3.37
C VAL A 122 -20.76 7.54 -1.85
N SER A 123 -19.78 6.90 -1.23
CA SER A 123 -19.64 6.90 0.25
C SER A 123 -19.32 8.29 0.83
N VAL A 124 -18.66 9.16 0.07
CA VAL A 124 -18.45 10.56 0.47
C VAL A 124 -19.74 11.36 0.43
N GLU A 125 -20.57 11.17 -0.59
CA GLU A 125 -21.87 11.85 -0.71
C GLU A 125 -22.83 11.43 0.42
N GLU A 126 -22.94 10.14 0.71
CA GLU A 126 -23.77 9.61 1.81
C GLU A 126 -23.32 10.11 3.19
N ASN A 127 -22.02 10.26 3.43
CA ASN A 127 -21.52 10.80 4.68
C ASN A 127 -21.82 12.30 4.86
N ILE A 128 -21.74 13.09 3.77
CA ILE A 128 -22.07 14.52 3.79
C ILE A 128 -23.57 14.73 4.06
N GLU A 129 -24.44 13.91 3.47
CA GLU A 129 -25.90 14.00 3.72
C GLU A 129 -26.25 13.63 5.17
N THR A 130 -25.56 12.65 5.75
CA THR A 130 -25.77 12.27 7.16
C THR A 130 -25.28 13.33 8.14
N GLU A 131 -24.15 13.97 7.89
CA GLU A 131 -23.64 15.06 8.72
C GLU A 131 -24.58 16.30 8.66
N ASN A 132 -25.05 16.68 7.48
CA ASN A 132 -25.99 17.80 7.32
C ASN A 132 -27.33 17.56 8.03
N ASN A 133 -27.86 16.34 7.99
CA ASN A 133 -29.13 15.99 8.68
C ASN A 133 -28.98 16.04 10.21
N ILE A 134 -27.83 15.68 10.76
CA ILE A 134 -27.55 15.75 12.20
C ILE A 134 -27.47 17.23 12.66
N GLU A 135 -26.86 18.11 11.85
CA GLU A 135 -26.78 19.53 12.16
C GLU A 135 -28.16 20.22 12.10
N GLU A 136 -29.05 19.84 11.17
CA GLU A 136 -30.42 20.36 11.10
C GLU A 136 -31.28 19.89 12.28
N GLU A 137 -31.16 18.65 12.74
CA GLU A 137 -31.91 18.15 13.90
C GLU A 137 -31.46 18.83 15.20
N THR A 138 -30.18 19.15 15.36
CA THR A 138 -29.71 19.85 16.58
C THR A 138 -30.10 21.32 16.65
N LEU A 139 -30.39 21.97 15.51
CA LEU A 139 -30.85 23.37 15.46
C LEU A 139 -32.37 23.54 15.69
N THR A 140 -33.15 22.46 15.67
CA THR A 140 -34.60 22.50 15.87
C THR A 140 -35.03 22.18 17.31
N GLU A 141 -34.11 21.82 18.20
CA GLU A 141 -34.38 21.53 19.61
C GLU A 141 -34.04 22.68 20.58
N GLU A 142 -33.72 23.90 20.11
CA GLU A 142 -33.61 25.13 20.89
C GLU A 142 -34.82 26.04 20.63
#